data_df636f4138d63fca7ab4daf1a516cfd7
#
_entry.id   df636f4138d63fca7ab4daf1a516cfd7
#
_cell.length_a   1.000
_cell.length_b   1.000
_cell.length_c   1.000
_cell.angle_alpha   90.00
_cell.angle_beta   90.00
_cell.angle_gamma   90.00
#
_symmetry.space_group_name_H-M   'P 1'
#
loop_
_entity.id
_entity.type
_entity.pdbx_description
1 polymer ?
#
loop_
_entity_poly.entity_id
_entity_poly.type
_entity_poly.pdbx_seq_one_letter_code
_entity_poly.pdbx_strand_id
1 'polypeptide(L)'
;MSSHAQRTQPMFRSEIAQGVATLTLCRPPVNAINELWLHAFTAELDRIEADKTCKVLHIRSDQKVFCAGADLDEIRARMEMPDGADRMYAYVAGIQRLYAQIERLPLVTLAEIGGAAMGGGLELGLACDLRIAAEEAKLGLTEARLGLIPGAGGTQRLTRLAGDAVAARLILTA
;
A
#
# COMPACT_ATOMS: atom_id res chain seq x y z
N MET A 1 -33.63 -17.11 15.69
CA MET A 1 -32.52 -16.15 15.92
C MET A 1 -31.35 -16.56 15.04
N SER A 2 -31.31 -16.04 13.84
CA SER A 2 -30.24 -16.42 12.86
C SER A 2 -29.06 -15.50 13.08
N SER A 3 -28.00 -16.06 13.66
CA SER A 3 -26.68 -15.43 13.74
C SER A 3 -26.13 -15.29 12.32
N HIS A 4 -26.24 -14.09 11.74
CA HIS A 4 -25.45 -13.73 10.56
C HIS A 4 -24.00 -13.57 11.01
N ALA A 5 -23.24 -14.65 10.94
CA ALA A 5 -21.79 -14.54 10.93
C ALA A 5 -21.42 -13.64 9.72
N GLN A 6 -21.12 -12.38 9.97
CA GLN A 6 -20.49 -11.52 8.98
C GLN A 6 -19.19 -12.23 8.58
N ARG A 7 -19.19 -12.87 7.41
CA ARG A 7 -17.94 -13.30 6.76
C ARG A 7 -17.14 -12.03 6.51
N THR A 8 -16.14 -11.78 7.33
CA THR A 8 -15.15 -10.74 7.07
C THR A 8 -14.57 -11.03 5.70
N GLN A 9 -14.83 -10.15 4.74
CA GLN A 9 -14.25 -10.27 3.40
C GLN A 9 -12.72 -10.27 3.54
N PRO A 10 -12.01 -11.16 2.83
CA PRO A 10 -10.56 -11.17 2.87
C PRO A 10 -10.04 -9.82 2.35
N MET A 11 -8.98 -9.30 2.98
CA MET A 11 -8.34 -8.05 2.54
C MET A 11 -7.52 -8.24 1.26
N PHE A 12 -7.16 -9.49 0.97
CA PHE A 12 -6.37 -9.88 -0.20
C PHE A 12 -6.89 -11.21 -0.75
N ARG A 13 -6.76 -11.36 -2.07
CA ARG A 13 -6.79 -12.66 -2.74
C ARG A 13 -5.45 -12.86 -3.41
N SER A 14 -4.89 -14.03 -3.26
CA SER A 14 -3.60 -14.38 -3.82
C SER A 14 -3.68 -15.68 -4.60
N GLU A 15 -3.10 -15.68 -5.77
CA GLU A 15 -2.99 -16.82 -6.65
C GLU A 15 -1.55 -16.89 -7.20
N ILE A 16 -1.00 -18.11 -7.27
CA ILE A 16 0.30 -18.35 -7.89
C ILE A 16 0.07 -19.26 -9.09
N ALA A 17 0.37 -18.76 -10.27
CA ALA A 17 0.25 -19.49 -11.52
C ALA A 17 1.42 -19.15 -12.46
N GLN A 18 2.03 -20.17 -13.04
CA GLN A 18 3.11 -20.01 -14.05
C GLN A 18 4.26 -19.11 -13.58
N GLY A 19 4.61 -19.15 -12.30
CA GLY A 19 5.68 -18.34 -11.71
C GLY A 19 5.29 -16.89 -11.39
N VAL A 20 4.01 -16.53 -11.54
CA VAL A 20 3.47 -15.22 -11.19
C VAL A 20 2.59 -15.35 -9.95
N ALA A 21 2.93 -14.63 -8.89
CA ALA A 21 2.07 -14.43 -7.74
C ALA A 21 1.22 -13.17 -7.98
N THR A 22 -0.07 -13.34 -8.20
CA THR A 22 -1.02 -12.23 -8.32
C THR A 22 -1.66 -11.95 -6.97
N LEU A 23 -1.34 -10.81 -6.38
CA LEU A 23 -1.91 -10.31 -5.12
C LEU A 23 -2.94 -9.23 -5.41
N THR A 24 -4.22 -9.58 -5.24
CA THR A 24 -5.33 -8.66 -5.47
C THR A 24 -5.77 -8.03 -4.16
N LEU A 25 -5.65 -6.69 -4.07
CA LEU A 25 -6.18 -5.89 -2.98
C LEU A 25 -7.71 -5.88 -3.08
N CYS A 26 -8.41 -6.31 -2.02
CA CYS A 26 -9.87 -6.45 -2.05
C CYS A 26 -10.56 -5.98 -0.76
N ARG A 27 -9.97 -5.04 -0.03
CA ARG A 27 -10.59 -4.38 1.14
C ARG A 27 -11.48 -3.21 0.70
N PRO A 28 -12.82 -3.38 0.69
CA PRO A 28 -13.71 -2.30 0.30
C PRO A 28 -13.73 -1.17 1.34
N PRO A 29 -14.09 0.07 0.92
CA PRO A 29 -14.37 0.46 -0.46
C PRO A 29 -13.12 0.89 -1.24
N VAL A 30 -11.98 1.14 -0.57
CA VAL A 30 -10.85 1.88 -1.15
C VAL A 30 -9.47 1.30 -0.81
N ASN A 31 -9.39 0.07 -0.36
CA ASN A 31 -8.15 -0.58 0.06
C ASN A 31 -7.33 0.26 1.07
N ALA A 32 -8.01 0.90 2.03
CA ALA A 32 -7.34 1.70 3.05
C ALA A 32 -6.41 0.82 3.90
N ILE A 33 -5.24 1.33 4.21
CA ILE A 33 -4.18 0.64 4.95
C ILE A 33 -4.44 0.81 6.44
N ASN A 34 -4.69 -0.29 7.13
CA ASN A 34 -4.78 -0.34 8.58
C ASN A 34 -3.81 -1.39 9.15
N GLU A 35 -3.78 -1.54 10.46
CA GLU A 35 -2.84 -2.44 11.12
C GLU A 35 -3.07 -3.91 10.73
N LEU A 36 -4.32 -4.33 10.64
CA LEU A 36 -4.68 -5.69 10.19
C LEU A 36 -4.26 -5.92 8.74
N TRP A 37 -4.42 -4.90 7.89
CA TRP A 37 -3.97 -4.93 6.50
C TRP A 37 -2.45 -5.11 6.42
N LEU A 38 -1.68 -4.38 7.24
CA LEU A 38 -0.22 -4.50 7.29
C LEU A 38 0.22 -5.91 7.66
N HIS A 39 -0.36 -6.47 8.72
CA HIS A 39 -0.02 -7.83 9.16
C HIS A 39 -0.37 -8.88 8.10
N ALA A 40 -1.55 -8.78 7.51
CA ALA A 40 -1.98 -9.72 6.48
C ALA A 40 -1.12 -9.63 5.21
N PHE A 41 -0.73 -8.42 4.81
CA PHE A 41 0.12 -8.22 3.63
C PHE A 41 1.54 -8.75 3.85
N THR A 42 2.12 -8.47 5.02
CA THR A 42 3.43 -9.02 5.39
C THR A 42 3.43 -10.54 5.35
N ALA A 43 2.44 -11.19 5.98
CA ALA A 43 2.32 -12.65 5.98
C ALA A 43 2.17 -13.22 4.57
N GLU A 44 1.48 -12.50 3.69
CA GLU A 44 1.30 -12.92 2.29
C GLU A 44 2.60 -12.77 1.48
N LEU A 45 3.38 -11.70 1.71
CA LEU A 45 4.70 -11.57 1.10
C LEU A 45 5.65 -12.69 1.55
N ASP A 46 5.66 -13.03 2.84
CA ASP A 46 6.48 -14.12 3.38
C ASP A 46 6.12 -15.46 2.71
N ARG A 47 4.81 -15.71 2.50
CA ARG A 47 4.33 -16.90 1.80
C ARG A 47 4.78 -16.95 0.34
N ILE A 48 4.68 -15.81 -0.36
CA ILE A 48 5.10 -15.68 -1.77
C ILE A 48 6.61 -15.84 -1.91
N GLU A 49 7.40 -15.22 -1.02
CA GLU A 49 8.87 -15.31 -1.01
C GLU A 49 9.37 -16.74 -0.74
N ALA A 50 8.62 -17.50 0.08
CA ALA A 50 8.93 -18.88 0.37
C ALA A 50 8.72 -19.80 -0.84
N ASP A 51 7.82 -19.47 -1.77
CA ASP A 51 7.57 -20.22 -2.98
C ASP A 51 8.64 -19.96 -4.05
N LYS A 52 9.59 -20.89 -4.16
CA LYS A 52 10.74 -20.77 -5.10
C LYS A 52 10.36 -20.87 -6.57
N THR A 53 9.11 -21.22 -6.89
CA THR A 53 8.60 -21.20 -8.27
C THR A 53 8.23 -19.80 -8.72
N CYS A 54 7.91 -18.87 -7.79
CA CYS A 54 7.61 -17.49 -8.07
C CYS A 54 8.81 -16.74 -8.65
N LYS A 55 8.56 -15.93 -9.66
CA LYS A 55 9.51 -15.03 -10.31
C LYS A 55 9.00 -13.59 -10.36
N VAL A 56 7.70 -13.41 -10.31
CA VAL A 56 7.02 -12.12 -10.39
C VAL A 56 5.99 -12.00 -9.29
N LEU A 57 5.95 -10.86 -8.62
CA LEU A 57 4.84 -10.42 -7.78
C LEU A 57 4.05 -9.34 -8.52
N HIS A 58 2.82 -9.63 -8.85
CA HIS A 58 1.87 -8.72 -9.48
C HIS A 58 0.85 -8.24 -8.46
N ILE A 59 0.89 -6.96 -8.11
CA ILE A 59 -0.04 -6.32 -7.16
C ILE A 59 -1.08 -5.54 -7.96
N ARG A 60 -2.36 -5.87 -7.73
CA ARG A 60 -3.49 -5.22 -8.39
C ARG A 60 -4.64 -4.98 -7.41
N SER A 61 -5.70 -4.33 -7.87
CA SER A 61 -6.93 -4.10 -7.09
C SER A 61 -8.17 -4.61 -7.82
N ASP A 62 -9.16 -5.11 -7.08
CA ASP A 62 -10.51 -5.37 -7.59
C ASP A 62 -11.49 -4.23 -7.25
N GLN A 63 -11.02 -3.18 -6.57
CA GLN A 63 -11.81 -1.99 -6.25
C GLN A 63 -11.65 -0.94 -7.35
N LYS A 64 -12.54 0.08 -7.35
CA LYS A 64 -12.45 1.22 -8.29
C LYS A 64 -11.16 2.04 -8.12
N VAL A 65 -10.48 1.89 -6.99
CA VAL A 65 -9.19 2.53 -6.70
C VAL A 65 -8.13 1.47 -6.47
N PHE A 66 -6.88 1.79 -6.72
CA PHE A 66 -5.77 0.91 -6.37
C PHE A 66 -5.64 0.86 -4.84
N CYS A 67 -5.37 2.00 -4.20
CA CYS A 67 -5.31 2.13 -2.75
C CYS A 67 -5.38 3.61 -2.35
N ALA A 68 -6.25 3.93 -1.40
CA ALA A 68 -6.44 5.31 -0.94
C ALA A 68 -5.41 5.78 0.10
N GLY A 69 -4.49 4.90 0.53
CA GLY A 69 -3.51 5.19 1.57
C GLY A 69 -4.00 4.78 2.96
N ALA A 70 -3.45 5.41 3.98
CA ALA A 70 -3.73 5.06 5.37
C ALA A 70 -5.21 5.24 5.75
N ASP A 71 -5.69 4.38 6.64
CA ASP A 71 -7.04 4.46 7.20
C ASP A 71 -7.12 5.66 8.16
N LEU A 72 -7.83 6.71 7.73
CA LEU A 72 -7.87 7.98 8.46
C LEU A 72 -8.61 7.87 9.81
N ASP A 73 -9.58 6.97 9.92
CA ASP A 73 -10.29 6.74 11.18
C ASP A 73 -9.35 6.11 12.21
N GLU A 74 -8.51 5.16 11.79
CA GLU A 74 -7.48 4.59 12.67
C GLU A 74 -6.39 5.59 13.03
N ILE A 75 -5.95 6.44 12.10
CA ILE A 75 -5.00 7.52 12.40
C ILE A 75 -5.56 8.43 13.49
N ARG A 76 -6.81 8.89 13.31
CA ARG A 76 -7.48 9.75 14.28
C ARG A 76 -7.56 9.08 15.65
N ALA A 77 -8.06 7.84 15.69
CA ALA A 77 -8.19 7.09 16.94
C ALA A 77 -6.84 6.91 17.66
N ARG A 78 -5.74 6.67 16.93
CA ARG A 78 -4.39 6.60 17.52
C ARG A 78 -3.95 7.93 18.09
N MET A 79 -4.16 9.03 17.38
CA MET A 79 -3.73 10.36 17.84
C MET A 79 -4.47 10.84 19.09
N GLU A 80 -5.68 10.35 19.33
CA GLU A 80 -6.48 10.66 20.53
C GLU A 80 -6.03 9.85 21.77
N MET A 81 -5.15 8.83 21.60
CA MET A 81 -4.63 8.04 22.73
C MET A 81 -3.49 8.76 23.48
N PRO A 82 -3.32 8.53 24.78
CA PRO A 82 -2.22 9.11 25.55
C PRO A 82 -0.82 8.79 24.99
N ASP A 83 -0.66 7.60 24.38
CA ASP A 83 0.56 7.11 23.74
C ASP A 83 0.47 7.20 22.19
N GLY A 84 -0.37 8.10 21.67
CA GLY A 84 -0.70 8.22 20.26
C GLY A 84 0.53 8.44 19.36
N ALA A 85 1.51 9.24 19.81
CA ALA A 85 2.73 9.49 19.06
C ALA A 85 3.55 8.20 18.85
N ASP A 86 3.73 7.40 19.91
CA ASP A 86 4.49 6.15 19.84
C ASP A 86 3.76 5.12 18.95
N ARG A 87 2.44 5.03 19.08
CA ARG A 87 1.61 4.17 18.21
C ARG A 87 1.67 4.60 16.75
N MET A 88 1.65 5.90 16.49
CA MET A 88 1.75 6.43 15.14
C MET A 88 3.14 6.13 14.55
N TYR A 89 4.21 6.33 15.33
CA TYR A 89 5.57 5.96 14.93
C TYR A 89 5.66 4.47 14.58
N ALA A 90 5.15 3.59 15.45
CA ALA A 90 5.18 2.14 15.24
C ALA A 90 4.42 1.73 13.95
N TYR A 91 3.26 2.35 13.71
CA TYR A 91 2.45 2.13 12.51
C TYR A 91 3.19 2.54 11.24
N VAL A 92 3.72 3.77 11.19
CA VAL A 92 4.48 4.25 10.02
C VAL A 92 5.73 3.40 9.80
N ALA A 93 6.46 3.05 10.86
CA ALA A 93 7.61 2.15 10.78
C ALA A 93 7.22 0.76 10.26
N GLY A 94 6.00 0.29 10.58
CA GLY A 94 5.42 -0.95 10.01
C GLY A 94 5.27 -0.87 8.50
N ILE A 95 4.68 0.21 8.00
CA ILE A 95 4.51 0.43 6.55
C ILE A 95 5.88 0.54 5.85
N GLN A 96 6.83 1.26 6.45
CA GLN A 96 8.20 1.38 5.91
C GLN A 96 8.87 0.01 5.78
N ARG A 97 8.75 -0.84 6.81
CA ARG A 97 9.32 -2.21 6.77
C ARG A 97 8.68 -3.05 5.67
N LEU A 98 7.35 -3.00 5.54
CA LEU A 98 6.63 -3.72 4.50
C LEU A 98 7.09 -3.28 3.09
N TYR A 99 7.16 -1.98 2.83
CA TYR A 99 7.57 -1.49 1.51
C TYR A 99 9.05 -1.75 1.22
N ALA A 100 9.90 -1.67 2.24
CA ALA A 100 11.29 -2.10 2.11
C ALA A 100 11.43 -3.63 1.90
N GLN A 101 10.48 -4.43 2.40
CA GLN A 101 10.43 -5.86 2.09
C GLN A 101 10.11 -6.09 0.61
N ILE A 102 9.12 -5.38 0.05
CA ILE A 102 8.80 -5.46 -1.40
C ILE A 102 10.04 -5.17 -2.25
N GLU A 103 10.79 -4.11 -1.94
CA GLU A 103 12.03 -3.75 -2.67
C GLU A 103 13.14 -4.80 -2.57
N ARG A 104 13.14 -5.62 -1.52
CA ARG A 104 14.16 -6.65 -1.30
C ARG A 104 13.76 -8.04 -1.77
N LEU A 105 12.51 -8.23 -2.19
CA LEU A 105 12.08 -9.53 -2.70
C LEU A 105 12.96 -9.97 -3.89
N PRO A 106 13.37 -11.24 -3.93
CA PRO A 106 14.11 -11.77 -5.07
C PRO A 106 13.20 -12.06 -6.28
N LEU A 107 12.23 -11.19 -6.52
CA LEU A 107 11.18 -11.28 -7.53
C LEU A 107 11.08 -9.94 -8.26
N VAL A 108 10.68 -9.96 -9.52
CA VAL A 108 10.25 -8.72 -10.18
C VAL A 108 8.89 -8.32 -9.63
N THR A 109 8.76 -7.09 -9.14
CA THR A 109 7.52 -6.57 -8.55
C THR A 109 6.83 -5.58 -9.49
N LEU A 110 5.54 -5.80 -9.75
CA LEU A 110 4.71 -4.99 -10.64
C LEU A 110 3.47 -4.48 -9.89
N ALA A 111 3.26 -3.17 -9.90
CA ALA A 111 2.01 -2.55 -9.48
C ALA A 111 1.13 -2.22 -10.71
N GLU A 112 -0.05 -2.84 -10.80
CA GLU A 112 -1.11 -2.52 -11.77
C GLU A 112 -2.09 -1.53 -11.14
N ILE A 113 -1.97 -0.26 -11.50
CA ILE A 113 -2.72 0.86 -10.92
C ILE A 113 -3.93 1.17 -11.82
N GLY A 114 -5.00 0.41 -11.68
CA GLY A 114 -6.23 0.57 -12.47
C GLY A 114 -7.11 1.74 -12.04
N GLY A 115 -6.77 2.46 -10.96
CA GLY A 115 -7.53 3.59 -10.44
C GLY A 115 -6.68 4.45 -9.51
N ALA A 116 -7.32 5.23 -8.63
CA ALA A 116 -6.58 6.15 -7.75
C ALA A 116 -5.58 5.43 -6.83
N ALA A 117 -4.34 5.94 -6.75
CA ALA A 117 -3.31 5.56 -5.79
C ALA A 117 -2.87 6.81 -5.03
N MET A 118 -3.28 6.92 -3.77
CA MET A 118 -3.10 8.14 -2.96
C MET A 118 -2.27 7.84 -1.70
N GLY A 119 -1.41 8.78 -1.33
CA GLY A 119 -0.60 8.67 -0.12
C GLY A 119 0.14 7.34 -0.03
N GLY A 120 -0.05 6.60 1.06
CA GLY A 120 0.51 5.25 1.24
C GLY A 120 0.20 4.27 0.10
N GLY A 121 -0.91 4.47 -0.64
CA GLY A 121 -1.23 3.68 -1.82
C GLY A 121 -0.30 3.97 -3.00
N LEU A 122 0.08 5.23 -3.21
CA LEU A 122 1.10 5.56 -4.20
C LEU A 122 2.47 5.09 -3.72
N GLU A 123 2.78 5.23 -2.41
CA GLU A 123 4.03 4.75 -1.83
C GLU A 123 4.23 3.23 -2.00
N LEU A 124 3.13 2.44 -1.94
CA LEU A 124 3.13 1.02 -2.29
C LEU A 124 3.57 0.80 -3.74
N GLY A 125 2.95 1.52 -4.67
CA GLY A 125 3.32 1.45 -6.08
C GLY A 125 4.76 1.90 -6.35
N LEU A 126 5.25 2.90 -5.62
CA LEU A 126 6.64 3.38 -5.72
C LEU A 126 7.66 2.38 -5.18
N ALA A 127 7.26 1.48 -4.29
CA ALA A 127 8.12 0.41 -3.76
C ALA A 127 8.27 -0.79 -4.72
N CYS A 128 7.44 -0.88 -5.75
CA CYS A 128 7.57 -1.91 -6.79
C CYS A 128 8.63 -1.53 -7.84
N ASP A 129 9.20 -2.53 -8.53
CA ASP A 129 10.14 -2.30 -9.66
C ASP A 129 9.44 -1.61 -10.82
N LEU A 130 8.26 -2.11 -11.19
CA LEU A 130 7.48 -1.65 -12.33
C LEU A 130 6.09 -1.14 -11.90
N ARG A 131 5.58 -0.18 -12.64
CA ARG A 131 4.24 0.40 -12.49
C ARG A 131 3.59 0.52 -13.85
N ILE A 132 2.35 0.04 -13.95
CA ILE A 132 1.46 0.30 -15.09
C ILE A 132 0.23 0.99 -14.51
N ALA A 133 -0.13 2.13 -15.06
CA ALA A 133 -1.30 2.89 -14.63
C ALA A 133 -2.30 3.03 -15.78
N ALA A 134 -3.59 2.94 -15.45
CA ALA A 134 -4.63 3.32 -16.39
C ALA A 134 -4.51 4.83 -16.71
N GLU A 135 -4.97 5.23 -17.88
CA GLU A 135 -4.90 6.64 -18.31
C GLU A 135 -5.65 7.57 -17.35
N GLU A 136 -6.77 7.09 -16.80
CA GLU A 136 -7.60 7.84 -15.86
C GLU A 136 -7.12 7.73 -14.40
N ALA A 137 -6.10 6.94 -14.13
CA ALA A 137 -5.60 6.76 -12.77
C ALA A 137 -5.06 8.07 -12.18
N LYS A 138 -5.48 8.37 -10.96
CA LYS A 138 -5.00 9.54 -10.23
C LYS A 138 -3.91 9.13 -9.26
N LEU A 139 -2.75 9.75 -9.36
CA LEU A 139 -1.60 9.47 -8.53
C LEU A 139 -1.27 10.72 -7.70
N GLY A 140 -1.09 10.56 -6.38
CA GLY A 140 -0.77 11.71 -5.52
C GLY A 140 -0.24 11.30 -4.15
N LEU A 141 0.63 12.16 -3.60
CA LEU A 141 1.06 12.12 -2.21
C LEU A 141 0.29 13.21 -1.46
N THR A 142 -0.85 12.84 -0.87
CA THR A 142 -1.87 13.78 -0.39
C THR A 142 -1.74 14.14 1.10
N GLU A 143 -0.66 13.72 1.72
CA GLU A 143 -0.40 13.87 3.16
C GLU A 143 -0.37 15.31 3.62
N ALA A 144 0.13 16.24 2.80
CA ALA A 144 0.20 17.66 3.14
C ALA A 144 -1.18 18.29 3.43
N ARG A 145 -2.26 17.76 2.84
CA ARG A 145 -3.64 18.19 3.16
C ARG A 145 -4.06 17.89 4.59
N LEU A 146 -3.37 16.95 5.23
CA LEU A 146 -3.61 16.53 6.61
C LEU A 146 -2.57 17.09 7.58
N GLY A 147 -1.65 17.97 7.12
CA GLY A 147 -0.54 18.44 7.91
C GLY A 147 0.54 17.38 8.17
N LEU A 148 0.58 16.33 7.33
CA LEU A 148 1.54 15.24 7.41
C LEU A 148 2.51 15.27 6.22
N ILE A 149 3.49 14.38 6.24
CA ILE A 149 4.39 14.10 5.12
C ILE A 149 4.23 12.65 4.66
N PRO A 150 4.59 12.30 3.42
CA PRO A 150 4.64 10.90 2.97
C PRO A 150 5.66 10.11 3.79
N GLY A 151 5.15 9.37 4.80
CA GLY A 151 6.00 8.76 5.82
C GLY A 151 6.52 7.37 5.46
N ALA A 152 5.93 6.70 4.46
CA ALA A 152 6.29 5.33 4.10
C ALA A 152 7.33 5.23 2.97
N GLY A 153 7.99 6.33 2.66
CA GLY A 153 9.10 6.38 1.71
C GLY A 153 8.78 7.08 0.39
N GLY A 154 7.61 7.73 0.28
CA GLY A 154 7.21 8.50 -0.90
C GLY A 154 8.16 9.65 -1.19
N THR A 155 8.66 10.33 -0.15
CA THR A 155 9.58 11.45 -0.31
C THR A 155 10.83 11.05 -1.09
N GLN A 156 11.53 9.98 -0.67
CA GLN A 156 12.77 9.57 -1.33
C GLN A 156 12.52 8.75 -2.61
N ARG A 157 11.51 7.86 -2.65
CA ARG A 157 11.25 7.04 -3.84
C ARG A 157 10.79 7.87 -5.02
N LEU A 158 9.83 8.78 -4.79
CA LEU A 158 9.36 9.66 -5.86
C LEU A 158 10.47 10.58 -6.38
N THR A 159 11.28 11.16 -5.49
CA THR A 159 12.41 12.01 -5.87
C THR A 159 13.43 11.24 -6.73
N ARG A 160 13.77 10.01 -6.35
CA ARG A 160 14.69 9.18 -7.15
C ARG A 160 14.14 8.80 -8.52
N LEU A 161 12.83 8.60 -8.63
CA LEU A 161 12.17 8.16 -9.87
C LEU A 161 11.85 9.31 -10.81
N ALA A 162 11.38 10.45 -10.29
CA ALA A 162 10.81 11.54 -11.09
C ALA A 162 11.59 12.85 -10.98
N GLY A 163 12.60 12.91 -10.13
CA GLY A 163 13.37 14.13 -9.86
C GLY A 163 12.69 15.08 -8.88
N ASP A 164 13.50 16.03 -8.36
CA ASP A 164 13.11 16.92 -7.26
C ASP A 164 11.90 17.79 -7.59
N ALA A 165 11.84 18.35 -8.79
CA ALA A 165 10.77 19.29 -9.19
C ALA A 165 9.39 18.59 -9.22
N VAL A 166 9.32 17.37 -9.77
CA VAL A 166 8.07 16.61 -9.83
C VAL A 166 7.69 16.14 -8.43
N ALA A 167 8.65 15.64 -7.66
CA ALA A 167 8.42 15.18 -6.30
C ALA A 167 7.94 16.33 -5.40
N ALA A 168 8.61 17.47 -5.41
CA ALA A 168 8.22 18.66 -4.66
C ALA A 168 6.79 19.11 -5.02
N ARG A 169 6.47 19.17 -6.30
CA ARG A 169 5.12 19.51 -6.76
C ARG A 169 4.07 18.55 -6.19
N LEU A 170 4.25 17.23 -6.36
CA LEU A 170 3.25 16.24 -5.92
C LEU A 170 3.12 16.15 -4.39
N ILE A 171 4.20 16.43 -3.64
CA ILE A 171 4.19 16.39 -2.17
C ILE A 171 3.62 17.69 -1.59
N LEU A 172 4.04 18.86 -2.11
CA LEU A 172 3.69 20.13 -1.50
C LEU A 172 2.32 20.66 -1.92
N THR A 173 1.84 20.28 -3.11
CA THR A 173 0.52 20.73 -3.60
C THR A 173 -0.59 19.70 -3.38
N ALA A 174 -0.25 18.47 -2.99
CA ALA A 174 -1.16 17.39 -2.56
C ALA A 174 -2.41 17.22 -3.44
#